data_a5eb003b6c7604d107d272eabcfd22d6
#
_entry.id   a5eb003b6c7604d107d272eabcfd22d6
#
_cell.length_a   1.000
_cell.length_b   1.000
_cell.length_c   1.000
_cell.angle_alpha   90.00
_cell.angle_beta   90.00
_cell.angle_gamma   90.00
#
_symmetry.space_group_name_H-M   'P 1'
#
loop_
_entity.id
_entity.type
_entity.pdbx_description
1 polymer ?
#
loop_
_entity_poly.entity_id
_entity_poly.type
_entity_poly.pdbx_seq_one_letter_code
_entity_poly.pdbx_strand_id
1 'polypeptide(L)'
;MENQENNNGQLQIELKEEVAQGTYANLAIITHSSSEFIVDFVRVMPGMPKAGVQSRIVLAPEHAKRLLRALEENIGKYERAFGPIRMPDEQPLPPLPNIKAVSYTHL
;
A
#
# COMPACT_ATOMS: atom_id res chain seq x y z
N MET A 1 8.10 -12.46 -20.92
CA MET A 1 8.84 -12.79 -20.43
C MET A 1 9.29 -13.94 -20.64
N GLU A 2 9.86 -14.28 -20.62
CA GLU A 2 10.36 -15.17 -20.86
C GLU A 2 10.72 -15.93 -20.11
N ASN A 3 10.90 -16.44 -19.80
CA ASN A 3 11.17 -17.15 -19.12
C ASN A 3 12.04 -17.62 -18.94
N GLN A 4 12.44 -17.73 -18.52
CA GLN A 4 13.24 -18.11 -18.31
C GLN A 4 13.50 -19.02 -17.68
N GLU A 5 13.69 -19.60 -17.71
CA GLU A 5 13.88 -20.40 -17.09
C GLU A 5 14.65 -20.29 -16.29
N ASN A 6 14.69 -20.31 -15.58
CA ASN A 6 15.36 -20.06 -14.82
C ASN A 6 15.94 -21.00 -14.24
N ASN A 7 16.61 -21.33 -14.50
CA ASN A 7 17.28 -22.29 -14.07
C ASN A 7 18.01 -22.08 -12.90
N ASN A 8 18.25 -20.98 -12.46
CA ASN A 8 19.04 -20.70 -11.33
C ASN A 8 18.23 -20.26 -10.19
N GLY A 9 17.02 -20.66 -10.14
CA GLY A 9 16.15 -20.25 -9.07
C GLY A 9 15.66 -18.85 -9.22
N GLN A 10 15.83 -18.26 -10.37
CA GLN A 10 15.31 -16.93 -10.57
C GLN A 10 13.83 -16.95 -10.63
N LEU A 11 13.24 -16.02 -9.95
CA LEU A 11 11.81 -15.92 -9.89
C LEU A 11 11.27 -15.21 -11.12
N GLN A 12 10.24 -15.75 -11.72
CA GLN A 12 9.58 -15.10 -12.82
C GLN A 12 8.33 -14.43 -12.27
N ILE A 13 8.14 -13.18 -12.62
CA ILE A 13 7.02 -12.41 -12.12
C ILE A 13 6.11 -12.08 -13.29
N GLU A 14 4.85 -12.42 -13.12
CA GLU A 14 3.87 -12.21 -14.17
C GLU A 14 2.90 -11.15 -13.76
N LEU A 15 2.55 -10.24 -14.65
CA LEU A 15 1.54 -9.22 -14.40
C LEU A 15 0.36 -9.54 -15.30
N LYS A 16 -0.69 -10.09 -14.71
CA LYS A 16 -1.85 -10.47 -15.48
C LYS A 16 -2.61 -9.24 -15.92
N GLU A 17 -3.30 -9.40 -17.04
CA GLU A 17 -3.95 -8.26 -17.66
C GLU A 17 -4.98 -7.63 -16.74
N GLU A 18 -5.73 -8.43 -16.03
CA GLU A 18 -6.76 -7.87 -15.17
C GLU A 18 -6.17 -7.16 -13.96
N VAL A 19 -4.92 -7.46 -13.60
CA VAL A 19 -4.26 -6.79 -12.50
C VAL A 19 -3.49 -5.57 -12.98
N ALA A 20 -3.09 -5.59 -14.24
CA ALA A 20 -2.25 -4.53 -14.79
C ALA A 20 -2.92 -3.16 -14.81
N GLN A 21 -4.24 -3.14 -14.80
CA GLN A 21 -4.95 -1.87 -14.77
C GLN A 21 -4.78 -1.14 -13.45
N GLY A 22 -4.45 -1.87 -12.41
CA GLY A 22 -4.22 -1.27 -11.11
C GLY A 22 -5.50 -1.00 -10.36
N THR A 23 -5.35 -0.64 -9.12
CA THR A 23 -6.48 -0.31 -8.25
C THR A 23 -6.16 1.00 -7.57
N TYR A 24 -7.03 1.97 -7.72
CA TYR A 24 -6.84 3.25 -7.08
C TYR A 24 -7.23 3.18 -5.62
N ALA A 25 -6.40 3.75 -4.76
CA ALA A 25 -6.72 3.83 -3.34
C ALA A 25 -6.23 5.17 -2.82
N ASN A 26 -6.99 5.76 -1.93
CA ASN A 26 -6.60 7.03 -1.33
C ASN A 26 -6.61 6.96 0.19
N LEU A 27 -6.68 5.75 0.74
CA LEU A 27 -6.61 5.57 2.18
C LEU A 27 -6.06 4.18 2.43
N ALA A 28 -5.24 4.04 3.44
CA ALA A 28 -4.76 2.73 3.84
C ALA A 28 -5.00 2.56 5.33
N ILE A 29 -5.54 1.43 5.70
CA ILE A 29 -5.73 1.08 7.09
C ILE A 29 -4.77 -0.06 7.39
N ILE A 30 -3.93 0.11 8.39
CA ILE A 30 -2.91 -0.85 8.70
C ILE A 30 -3.12 -1.38 10.09
N THR A 31 -3.20 -2.70 10.21
CA THR A 31 -3.30 -3.35 11.49
C THR A 31 -2.24 -4.43 11.54
N HIS A 32 -1.97 -4.92 12.73
CA HIS A 32 -0.95 -5.96 12.85
C HIS A 32 -1.21 -6.84 14.05
N SER A 33 -0.64 -8.03 13.99
CA SER A 33 -0.53 -8.91 15.11
C SER A 33 0.96 -9.20 15.29
N SER A 34 1.30 -10.16 16.11
CA SER A 34 2.72 -10.52 16.29
C SER A 34 3.26 -11.23 15.05
N SER A 35 2.42 -11.75 14.20
CA SER A 35 2.90 -12.51 13.05
C SER A 35 2.62 -11.89 11.71
N GLU A 36 1.76 -10.89 11.62
CA GLU A 36 1.38 -10.36 10.32
C GLU A 36 1.06 -8.90 10.37
N PHE A 37 1.28 -8.22 9.25
CA PHE A 37 0.73 -6.90 9.01
C PHE A 37 -0.35 -7.02 7.95
N ILE A 38 -1.45 -6.32 8.15
CA ILE A 38 -2.54 -6.30 7.18
C ILE A 38 -2.70 -4.88 6.70
N VAL A 39 -2.62 -4.69 5.40
CA VAL A 39 -2.78 -3.38 4.79
C VAL A 39 -4.02 -3.41 3.93
N ASP A 40 -5.02 -2.64 4.31
CA ASP A 40 -6.25 -2.54 3.56
C ASP A 40 -6.25 -1.25 2.78
N PHE A 41 -6.26 -1.35 1.47
CA PHE A 41 -6.31 -0.17 0.61
C PHE A 41 -7.75 0.15 0.31
N VAL A 42 -8.13 1.39 0.58
CA VAL A 42 -9.52 1.80 0.56
C VAL A 42 -9.69 2.95 -0.41
N ARG A 43 -10.82 2.98 -1.08
CA ARG A 43 -11.16 4.09 -1.94
C ARG A 43 -12.31 4.85 -1.31
N VAL A 44 -12.03 6.09 -0.98
CA VAL A 44 -13.04 6.96 -0.40
C VAL A 44 -13.52 7.89 -1.49
N MET A 45 -14.81 7.87 -1.76
CA MET A 45 -15.39 8.66 -2.84
C MET A 45 -16.40 9.63 -2.26
N PRO A 46 -16.42 10.85 -2.74
CA PRO A 46 -17.41 11.81 -2.27
C PRO A 46 -18.83 11.33 -2.55
N GLY A 47 -19.69 11.56 -1.63
CA GLY A 47 -21.10 11.19 -1.81
C GLY A 47 -21.41 9.75 -1.55
N MET A 48 -20.42 8.93 -1.24
CA MET A 48 -20.68 7.54 -0.96
C MET A 48 -20.76 7.36 0.54
N PRO A 49 -21.79 6.71 1.02
CA PRO A 49 -21.95 6.54 2.46
C PRO A 49 -20.97 5.56 3.06
N LYS A 50 -20.39 4.69 2.25
CA LYS A 50 -19.43 3.73 2.74
C LYS A 50 -18.24 3.71 1.84
N ALA A 51 -17.07 3.59 2.44
CA ALA A 51 -15.85 3.43 1.69
C ALA A 51 -15.52 1.96 1.63
N GLY A 52 -15.12 1.47 0.47
CA GLY A 52 -14.88 0.06 0.30
C GLY A 52 -13.41 -0.28 0.30
N VAL A 53 -13.07 -1.37 0.94
CA VAL A 53 -11.72 -1.91 0.86
C VAL A 53 -11.57 -2.50 -0.53
N GLN A 54 -10.59 -1.99 -1.27
CA GLN A 54 -10.36 -2.45 -2.63
C GLN A 54 -9.43 -3.65 -2.65
N SER A 55 -8.52 -3.72 -1.71
CA SER A 55 -7.54 -4.79 -1.71
C SER A 55 -6.98 -4.93 -0.31
N ARG A 56 -6.84 -6.15 0.14
CA ARG A 56 -6.25 -6.44 1.44
C ARG A 56 -4.97 -7.23 1.21
N ILE A 57 -3.87 -6.74 1.72
CA ILE A 57 -2.58 -7.38 1.58
C ILE A 57 -2.07 -7.79 2.94
N VAL A 58 -1.65 -9.03 3.05
CA VAL A 58 -1.13 -9.57 4.31
C VAL A 58 0.36 -9.79 4.12
N LEU A 59 1.15 -9.26 5.04
CA LEU A 59 2.60 -9.32 4.95
C LEU A 59 3.19 -9.86 6.23
N ALA A 60 4.23 -10.68 6.12
CA ALA A 60 5.03 -10.99 7.27
C ALA A 60 5.73 -9.72 7.75
N PRO A 61 6.06 -9.62 9.04
CA PRO A 61 6.68 -8.39 9.55
C PRO A 61 7.94 -7.98 8.81
N GLU A 62 8.77 -8.93 8.45
CA GLU A 62 9.99 -8.55 7.73
C GLU A 62 9.69 -7.99 6.36
N HIS A 63 8.63 -8.47 5.71
CA HIS A 63 8.29 -7.94 4.40
C HIS A 63 7.64 -6.58 4.50
N ALA A 64 6.94 -6.31 5.59
CA ALA A 64 6.40 -4.97 5.82
C ALA A 64 7.54 -3.98 5.97
N LYS A 65 8.60 -4.39 6.66
CA LYS A 65 9.74 -3.50 6.84
C LYS A 65 10.49 -3.27 5.53
N ARG A 66 10.60 -4.32 4.71
CA ARG A 66 11.23 -4.17 3.40
C ARG A 66 10.42 -3.26 2.51
N LEU A 67 9.09 -3.37 2.59
CA LEU A 67 8.23 -2.50 1.81
C LEU A 67 8.42 -1.04 2.21
N LEU A 68 8.50 -0.78 3.51
CA LEU A 68 8.75 0.56 3.99
C LEU A 68 10.03 1.13 3.40
N ARG A 69 11.10 0.35 3.45
CA ARG A 69 12.38 0.82 2.93
C ARG A 69 12.34 1.05 1.43
N ALA A 70 11.70 0.15 0.72
CA ALA A 70 11.59 0.30 -0.74
C ALA A 70 10.78 1.53 -1.10
N LEU A 71 9.72 1.79 -0.36
CA LEU A 71 8.89 2.94 -0.62
C LEU A 71 9.65 4.22 -0.31
N GLU A 72 10.38 4.25 0.79
CA GLU A 72 11.20 5.42 1.12
C GLU A 72 12.21 5.71 0.01
N GLU A 73 12.82 4.66 -0.50
CA GLU A 73 13.81 4.85 -1.54
C GLU A 73 13.18 5.39 -2.81
N ASN A 74 12.02 4.88 -3.17
CA ASN A 74 11.34 5.36 -4.37
C ASN A 74 10.82 6.78 -4.22
N ILE A 75 10.33 7.12 -3.05
CA ILE A 75 9.92 8.49 -2.80
C ILE A 75 11.12 9.42 -2.91
N GLY A 76 12.28 8.98 -2.40
CA GLY A 76 13.48 9.78 -2.53
C GLY A 76 13.87 10.02 -3.99
N LYS A 77 13.76 8.97 -4.80
CA LYS A 77 14.06 9.14 -6.22
C LYS A 77 13.09 10.09 -6.88
N TYR A 78 11.82 9.97 -6.55
CA TYR A 78 10.82 10.87 -7.11
C TYR A 78 11.12 12.31 -6.75
N GLU A 79 11.44 12.56 -5.48
CA GLU A 79 11.64 13.93 -5.02
C GLU A 79 12.91 14.54 -5.59
N ARG A 80 13.90 13.72 -5.86
CA ARG A 80 15.10 14.26 -6.51
C ARG A 80 14.84 14.64 -7.97
N ALA A 81 13.94 13.94 -8.61
CA ALA A 81 13.63 14.23 -10.01
C ALA A 81 12.59 15.31 -10.19
N PHE A 82 11.62 15.38 -9.30
CA PHE A 82 10.47 16.24 -9.50
C PHE A 82 10.23 17.22 -8.38
N GLY A 83 11.03 17.17 -7.33
CA GLY A 83 10.86 18.07 -6.19
C GLY A 83 10.05 17.45 -5.09
N PRO A 84 10.02 18.10 -3.96
CA PRO A 84 9.36 17.52 -2.77
C PRO A 84 7.88 17.29 -3.03
N ILE A 85 7.39 16.18 -2.51
CA ILE A 85 5.98 15.91 -2.58
C ILE A 85 5.28 16.83 -1.61
N ARG A 86 4.29 17.58 -2.12
CA ARG A 86 3.57 18.47 -1.25
C ARG A 86 2.52 17.71 -0.52
N MET A 87 2.52 17.87 0.79
CA MET A 87 1.48 17.27 1.61
C MET A 87 0.49 18.37 1.92
N PRO A 88 -0.74 18.25 1.47
CA PRO A 88 -1.72 19.29 1.78
C PRO A 88 -1.95 19.30 3.28
N ASP A 89 -2.59 20.34 3.75
CA ASP A 89 -2.87 20.43 5.13
C ASP A 89 -3.54 19.20 5.58
N GLU A 90 -2.97 18.57 6.61
CA GLU A 90 -3.48 17.41 7.02
C GLU A 90 -4.46 17.62 8.00
N GLN A 91 -5.66 17.17 7.85
CA GLN A 91 -6.60 17.18 8.86
C GLN A 91 -6.59 15.86 9.45
N PRO A 92 -6.51 15.73 10.75
CA PRO A 92 -6.52 14.41 11.36
C PRO A 92 -7.80 13.72 10.99
N LEU A 93 -7.71 12.46 10.65
CA LEU A 93 -8.90 11.70 10.39
C LEU A 93 -9.61 11.41 11.68
N PRO A 94 -10.93 11.38 11.70
CA PRO A 94 -11.64 11.09 12.93
C PRO A 94 -11.30 9.71 13.43
N PRO A 95 -11.24 9.53 14.73
CA PRO A 95 -10.93 8.22 15.25
C PRO A 95 -12.03 7.22 14.92
N LEU A 96 -11.63 5.99 14.71
CA LEU A 96 -12.57 4.94 14.45
C LEU A 96 -12.98 4.36 15.79
N PRO A 97 -14.26 4.38 16.11
CA PRO A 97 -14.68 3.91 17.42
C PRO A 97 -14.48 2.42 17.54
N ASN A 98 -14.14 2.00 18.71
CA ASN A 98 -14.02 0.58 19.03
C ASN A 98 -12.94 -0.16 18.29
N ILE A 99 -12.03 0.54 17.65
CA ILE A 99 -10.95 -0.08 16.97
C ILE A 99 -9.68 0.38 17.62
N LYS A 100 -8.88 -0.57 18.07
CA LYS A 100 -7.64 -0.24 18.70
C LYS A 100 -6.51 -0.72 17.87
N ALA A 101 -5.37 -0.15 18.02
CA ALA A 101 -4.17 -0.53 17.32
C ALA A 101 -4.34 -0.45 15.81
N VAL A 102 -5.08 0.53 15.36
CA VAL A 102 -5.31 0.74 13.95
C VAL A 102 -4.62 2.02 13.54
N SER A 103 -3.85 1.94 12.47
CA SER A 103 -3.25 3.12 11.89
C SER A 103 -3.80 3.27 10.50
N TYR A 104 -4.23 4.47 10.12
CA TYR A 104 -4.68 4.64 8.76
C TYR A 104 -4.12 5.94 8.20
N THR A 105 -3.86 5.93 6.92
CA THR A 105 -3.22 7.01 6.24
C THR A 105 -4.00 7.34 4.99
N HIS A 106 -4.28 8.61 4.80
CA HIS A 106 -4.91 9.05 3.58
C HIS A 106 -3.86 9.04 2.50
N LEU A 107 -4.05 8.26 1.52
CA LEU A 107 -3.07 8.11 0.45
C LEU A 107 -3.19 9.20 -0.61
#